data_c46e32380c97d035262be4fb95be6f56
#
_entry.id   c46e32380c97d035262be4fb95be6f56
#
_cell.length_a   1.000
_cell.length_b   1.000
_cell.length_c   1.000
_cell.angle_alpha   90.00
_cell.angle_beta   90.00
_cell.angle_gamma   90.00
#
_symmetry.space_group_name_H-M   'P 1'
#
loop_
_entity.id
_entity.type
_entity.pdbx_description
1 polymer ?
#
loop_
_entity_poly.entity_id
_entity_poly.type
_entity_poly.pdbx_seq_one_letter_code
_entity_poly.pdbx_strand_id
1 'polypeptide(L)'
;LGIPEALSKGMYNFNLLSRITRNVRHIKDFNQLPTPFLCIGTNIETGEEVLLNKGNLAQAMIASSAFPSLFSPVEIDGKILVDGGVVNNYPIEEVRKLGADIIIGVDVQAGLWDRTQLKDATKILVQITNLQSIERMKKNITNTDVYIKPDVSQYNVISFDKGGEIITKGEEAAFAVFEKIKNLGDDSNPYKKPKLMLISDSLKIKAINTNKLEDYTKEYINGKLRFKPKTNITYENLLKGINNINATKNFSAISYSFEAKGKGD
;
A
#
# COMPACT_ATOMS: atom_id res chain seq x y z
N LEU A 1 6.69 -22.18 22.79
CA LEU A 1 5.95 -20.96 22.42
C LEU A 1 6.65 -20.38 21.20
N GLY A 2 6.05 -20.54 19.99
CA GLY A 2 6.58 -19.89 18.78
C GLY A 2 6.36 -18.39 18.84
N ILE A 3 7.34 -17.61 18.43
CA ILE A 3 7.19 -16.16 18.24
C ILE A 3 6.27 -15.98 17.03
N PRO A 4 5.18 -15.19 17.12
CA PRO A 4 4.32 -14.95 15.96
C PRO A 4 5.08 -14.19 14.88
N GLU A 5 4.82 -14.51 13.62
CA GLU A 5 5.42 -13.87 12.45
C GLU A 5 5.20 -12.36 12.42
N ALA A 6 4.04 -11.90 12.89
CA ALA A 6 3.67 -10.49 12.98
C ALA A 6 2.54 -10.27 13.99
N LEU A 7 2.34 -9.01 14.41
CA LEU A 7 1.23 -8.61 15.27
C LEU A 7 -0.11 -8.63 14.54
N SER A 8 -0.14 -8.39 13.23
CA SER A 8 -1.35 -8.33 12.42
C SER A 8 -1.14 -8.95 11.04
N LYS A 9 -2.13 -9.71 10.57
CA LYS A 9 -2.19 -10.22 9.18
C LYS A 9 -2.62 -9.16 8.16
N GLY A 10 -2.89 -7.91 8.57
CA GLY A 10 -3.23 -6.81 7.67
C GLY A 10 -4.60 -6.89 6.99
N MET A 11 -5.47 -7.83 7.33
CA MET A 11 -6.76 -8.05 6.66
C MET A 11 -7.68 -6.81 6.72
N TYR A 12 -7.70 -6.11 7.84
CA TYR A 12 -8.48 -4.88 7.96
C TYR A 12 -8.03 -3.82 6.95
N ASN A 13 -6.72 -3.60 6.85
CA ASN A 13 -6.13 -2.65 5.92
C ASN A 13 -6.37 -3.08 4.47
N PHE A 14 -6.23 -4.37 4.15
CA PHE A 14 -6.54 -4.89 2.82
C PHE A 14 -8.00 -4.63 2.43
N ASN A 15 -8.94 -4.91 3.31
CA ASN A 15 -10.36 -4.65 3.09
C ASN A 15 -10.64 -3.16 2.90
N LEU A 16 -10.03 -2.29 3.71
CA LEU A 16 -10.16 -0.84 3.60
C LEU A 16 -9.62 -0.36 2.24
N LEU A 17 -8.40 -0.76 1.87
CA LEU A 17 -7.78 -0.37 0.60
C LEU A 17 -8.58 -0.90 -0.60
N SER A 18 -9.01 -2.16 -0.57
CA SER A 18 -9.89 -2.71 -1.61
C SER A 18 -11.19 -1.91 -1.78
N ARG A 19 -11.77 -1.43 -0.67
CA ARG A 19 -12.99 -0.63 -0.68
C ARG A 19 -12.77 0.76 -1.27
N ILE A 20 -11.74 1.48 -0.85
CA ILE A 20 -11.49 2.84 -1.33
C ILE A 20 -11.00 2.88 -2.77
N THR A 21 -10.30 1.82 -3.24
CA THR A 21 -9.81 1.68 -4.61
C THR A 21 -10.79 0.95 -5.53
N ARG A 22 -12.02 0.64 -5.06
CA ARG A 22 -12.98 -0.17 -5.81
C ARG A 22 -13.31 0.35 -7.21
N ASN A 23 -13.25 1.66 -7.41
CA ASN A 23 -13.57 2.31 -8.68
C ASN A 23 -12.54 2.01 -9.78
N VAL A 24 -11.33 1.63 -9.42
CA VAL A 24 -10.22 1.31 -10.33
C VAL A 24 -9.82 -0.17 -10.28
N ARG A 25 -10.59 -1.03 -9.59
CA ARG A 25 -10.27 -2.46 -9.41
C ARG A 25 -10.07 -3.25 -10.70
N HIS A 26 -10.65 -2.77 -11.82
CA HIS A 26 -10.53 -3.36 -13.15
C HIS A 26 -9.20 -3.01 -13.83
N ILE A 27 -8.51 -1.97 -13.39
CA ILE A 27 -7.23 -1.53 -13.94
C ILE A 27 -6.13 -2.39 -13.32
N LYS A 28 -5.39 -3.12 -14.17
CA LYS A 28 -4.31 -4.02 -13.75
C LYS A 28 -2.92 -3.42 -13.96
N ASP A 29 -2.76 -2.54 -14.93
CA ASP A 29 -1.54 -1.75 -15.15
C ASP A 29 -1.72 -0.39 -14.47
N PHE A 30 -0.93 -0.12 -13.43
CA PHE A 30 -1.11 1.10 -12.63
C PHE A 30 -0.68 2.37 -13.37
N ASN A 31 0.02 2.24 -14.51
CA ASN A 31 0.27 3.37 -15.41
C ASN A 31 -1.03 3.87 -16.08
N GLN A 32 -2.06 3.03 -16.15
CA GLN A 32 -3.37 3.38 -16.72
C GLN A 32 -4.36 3.90 -15.67
N LEU A 33 -3.94 4.04 -14.42
CA LEU A 33 -4.74 4.74 -13.42
C LEU A 33 -4.92 6.21 -13.80
N PRO A 34 -5.98 6.88 -13.34
CA PRO A 34 -6.20 8.32 -13.57
C PRO A 34 -4.98 9.18 -13.21
N THR A 35 -4.25 8.79 -12.18
CA THR A 35 -2.90 9.24 -11.88
C THR A 35 -2.02 7.99 -11.88
N PRO A 36 -1.01 7.88 -12.74
CA PRO A 36 -0.07 6.76 -12.71
C PRO A 36 0.48 6.53 -11.32
N PHE A 37 0.59 5.27 -10.92
CA PHE A 37 0.98 4.89 -9.57
C PHE A 37 2.00 3.75 -9.59
N LEU A 38 2.93 3.81 -8.68
CA LEU A 38 3.78 2.69 -8.29
C LEU A 38 4.03 2.71 -6.79
N CYS A 39 4.37 1.57 -6.24
CA CYS A 39 4.95 1.47 -4.90
C CYS A 39 6.06 0.42 -4.89
N ILE A 40 6.84 0.41 -3.82
CA ILE A 40 8.01 -0.45 -3.68
C ILE A 40 7.72 -1.51 -2.63
N GLY A 41 8.11 -2.75 -2.91
CA GLY A 41 8.24 -3.81 -1.92
C GLY A 41 9.69 -4.27 -1.82
N THR A 42 10.05 -4.89 -0.71
CA THR A 42 11.34 -5.55 -0.52
C THR A 42 11.13 -7.06 -0.54
N ASN A 43 11.79 -7.78 -1.43
CA ASN A 43 11.83 -9.24 -1.39
C ASN A 43 12.73 -9.67 -0.22
N ILE A 44 12.16 -10.29 0.81
CA ILE A 44 12.95 -10.66 2.01
C ILE A 44 13.92 -11.83 1.77
N GLU A 45 13.73 -12.60 0.71
CA GLU A 45 14.63 -13.72 0.39
C GLU A 45 15.93 -13.25 -0.26
N THR A 46 15.86 -12.13 -1.02
CA THR A 46 17.03 -11.62 -1.78
C THR A 46 17.50 -10.25 -1.31
N GLY A 47 16.68 -9.52 -0.56
CA GLY A 47 16.93 -8.12 -0.19
C GLY A 47 16.74 -7.14 -1.35
N GLU A 48 16.20 -7.59 -2.49
CA GLU A 48 16.05 -6.75 -3.68
C GLU A 48 14.77 -5.93 -3.64
N GLU A 49 14.84 -4.76 -4.28
CA GLU A 49 13.70 -3.91 -4.57
C GLU A 49 12.76 -4.58 -5.57
N VAL A 50 11.47 -4.55 -5.28
CA VAL A 50 10.42 -5.01 -6.19
C VAL A 50 9.48 -3.85 -6.53
N LEU A 51 9.46 -3.46 -7.81
CA LEU A 51 8.56 -2.45 -8.32
C LEU A 51 7.15 -3.01 -8.47
N LEU A 52 6.20 -2.46 -7.73
CA LEU A 52 4.80 -2.84 -7.74
C LEU A 52 4.00 -1.81 -8.55
N ASN A 53 3.87 -2.02 -9.84
CA ASN A 53 3.19 -1.14 -10.80
C ASN A 53 2.06 -1.83 -11.57
N LYS A 54 1.70 -3.05 -11.18
CA LYS A 54 0.64 -3.86 -11.83
C LYS A 54 0.02 -4.86 -10.86
N GLY A 55 -1.12 -5.45 -11.26
CA GLY A 55 -1.80 -6.51 -10.52
C GLY A 55 -2.97 -6.02 -9.69
N ASN A 56 -3.05 -6.42 -8.44
CA ASN A 56 -4.07 -5.96 -7.49
C ASN A 56 -3.54 -4.75 -6.72
N LEU A 57 -4.12 -3.57 -6.94
CA LEU A 57 -3.66 -2.32 -6.33
C LEU A 57 -3.67 -2.38 -4.80
N ALA A 58 -4.73 -2.90 -4.18
CA ALA A 58 -4.80 -3.01 -2.72
C ALA A 58 -3.72 -3.96 -2.17
N GLN A 59 -3.45 -5.06 -2.85
CA GLN A 59 -2.42 -6.02 -2.44
C GLN A 59 -1.01 -5.41 -2.59
N ALA A 60 -0.76 -4.68 -3.67
CA ALA A 60 0.51 -3.96 -3.87
C ALA A 60 0.75 -2.92 -2.75
N MET A 61 -0.27 -2.15 -2.39
CA MET A 61 -0.20 -1.16 -1.31
C MET A 61 0.05 -1.82 0.05
N ILE A 62 -0.60 -2.96 0.34
CA ILE A 62 -0.37 -3.72 1.58
C ILE A 62 1.05 -4.27 1.62
N ALA A 63 1.55 -4.85 0.53
CA ALA A 63 2.93 -5.37 0.46
C ALA A 63 3.95 -4.24 0.70
N SER A 64 3.73 -3.07 0.08
CA SER A 64 4.59 -1.90 0.22
C SER A 64 4.57 -1.28 1.64
N SER A 65 3.54 -1.56 2.44
CA SER A 65 3.39 -1.06 3.81
C SER A 65 3.47 -2.17 4.87
N ALA A 66 3.92 -3.37 4.48
CA ALA A 66 4.06 -4.50 5.39
C ALA A 66 5.31 -4.36 6.25
N PHE A 67 5.28 -3.42 7.21
CA PHE A 67 6.41 -3.16 8.10
C PHE A 67 6.76 -4.42 8.90
N PRO A 68 8.05 -4.86 8.88
CA PRO A 68 8.48 -6.07 9.54
C PRO A 68 8.08 -6.13 11.02
N SER A 69 7.62 -7.28 11.47
CA SER A 69 7.10 -7.58 12.81
C SER A 69 5.75 -6.94 13.16
N LEU A 70 5.31 -5.88 12.51
CA LEU A 70 3.96 -5.31 12.68
C LEU A 70 2.93 -6.02 11.79
N PHE A 71 3.28 -6.22 10.52
CA PHE A 71 2.41 -6.88 9.54
C PHE A 71 3.10 -8.11 8.95
N SER A 72 2.29 -9.14 8.64
CA SER A 72 2.79 -10.31 7.95
C SER A 72 3.29 -9.94 6.54
N PRO A 73 4.36 -10.57 6.07
CA PRO A 73 4.80 -10.46 4.68
C PRO A 73 3.69 -10.84 3.70
N VAL A 74 3.75 -10.31 2.50
CA VAL A 74 2.75 -10.53 1.44
C VAL A 74 3.39 -11.25 0.27
N GLU A 75 2.82 -12.37 -0.14
CA GLU A 75 3.27 -13.07 -1.33
C GLU A 75 2.62 -12.47 -2.59
N ILE A 76 3.47 -12.04 -3.55
CA ILE A 76 3.07 -11.56 -4.88
C ILE A 76 4.00 -12.18 -5.91
N ASP A 77 3.44 -12.87 -6.90
CA ASP A 77 4.17 -13.51 -8.00
C ASP A 77 5.31 -14.43 -7.51
N GLY A 78 5.06 -15.19 -6.42
CA GLY A 78 6.03 -16.12 -5.82
C GLY A 78 7.17 -15.45 -5.04
N LYS A 79 7.08 -14.15 -4.77
CA LYS A 79 8.05 -13.42 -3.94
C LYS A 79 7.41 -13.06 -2.60
N ILE A 80 8.15 -13.21 -1.53
CA ILE A 80 7.73 -12.83 -0.17
C ILE A 80 8.16 -11.39 0.08
N LEU A 81 7.20 -10.47 0.14
CA LEU A 81 7.43 -9.03 0.18
C LEU A 81 7.13 -8.44 1.55
N VAL A 82 7.97 -7.51 1.95
CA VAL A 82 7.78 -6.62 3.09
C VAL A 82 7.86 -5.17 2.64
N ASP A 83 7.74 -4.23 3.58
CA ASP A 83 7.80 -2.78 3.35
C ASP A 83 8.96 -2.38 2.44
N GLY A 84 8.64 -1.59 1.43
CA GLY A 84 9.62 -1.09 0.47
C GLY A 84 10.63 -0.12 1.07
N GLY A 85 10.27 0.53 2.18
CA GLY A 85 11.14 1.44 2.91
C GLY A 85 12.41 0.80 3.46
N VAL A 86 12.46 -0.54 3.52
CA VAL A 86 13.68 -1.29 3.90
C VAL A 86 14.81 -1.04 2.89
N VAL A 87 14.51 -0.98 1.58
CA VAL A 87 15.52 -0.81 0.51
C VAL A 87 15.43 0.53 -0.21
N ASN A 88 14.21 1.06 -0.38
CA ASN A 88 13.97 2.31 -1.11
C ASN A 88 12.74 3.05 -0.56
N ASN A 89 12.96 3.93 0.42
CA ASN A 89 11.90 4.70 1.05
C ASN A 89 11.61 6.05 0.35
N TYR A 90 12.36 6.37 -0.72
CA TYR A 90 12.22 7.62 -1.47
C TYR A 90 12.49 7.39 -2.97
N PRO A 91 11.53 6.75 -3.71
CA PRO A 91 11.76 6.18 -5.04
C PRO A 91 11.63 7.20 -6.17
N ILE A 92 12.37 8.29 -6.16
CA ILE A 92 12.28 9.35 -7.17
C ILE A 92 12.79 8.91 -8.54
N GLU A 93 13.78 8.01 -8.59
CA GLU A 93 14.32 7.50 -9.85
C GLU A 93 13.24 6.70 -10.60
N GLU A 94 12.41 5.93 -9.88
CA GLU A 94 11.29 5.16 -10.42
C GLU A 94 10.19 6.07 -10.95
N VAL A 95 9.91 7.18 -10.29
CA VAL A 95 8.95 8.20 -10.75
C VAL A 95 9.48 8.93 -11.99
N ARG A 96 10.78 9.23 -12.07
CA ARG A 96 11.41 9.78 -13.29
C ARG A 96 11.24 8.83 -14.48
N LYS A 97 11.41 7.52 -14.28
CA LYS A 97 11.20 6.52 -15.33
C LYS A 97 9.74 6.43 -15.81
N LEU A 98 8.78 6.83 -15.00
CA LEU A 98 7.38 7.00 -15.41
C LEU A 98 7.13 8.23 -16.28
N GLY A 99 8.14 9.08 -16.50
CA GLY A 99 8.05 10.28 -17.34
C GLY A 99 7.78 11.58 -16.58
N ALA A 100 8.01 11.60 -15.26
CA ALA A 100 7.88 12.84 -14.49
C ALA A 100 9.04 13.80 -14.77
N ASP A 101 8.74 14.99 -15.28
CA ASP A 101 9.71 16.06 -15.52
C ASP A 101 10.09 16.81 -14.24
N ILE A 102 9.15 16.88 -13.29
CA ILE A 102 9.30 17.59 -12.01
C ILE A 102 8.98 16.62 -10.88
N ILE A 103 9.85 16.54 -9.90
CA ILE A 103 9.67 15.72 -8.69
C ILE A 103 9.36 16.61 -7.49
N ILE A 104 8.18 16.41 -6.91
CA ILE A 104 7.83 16.93 -5.60
C ILE A 104 7.97 15.77 -4.62
N GLY A 105 8.98 15.78 -3.77
CA GLY A 105 9.27 14.71 -2.84
C GLY A 105 8.93 15.10 -1.41
N VAL A 106 8.16 14.23 -0.72
CA VAL A 106 7.82 14.40 0.69
C VAL A 106 8.57 13.36 1.52
N ASP A 107 9.48 13.83 2.36
CA ASP A 107 10.29 13.00 3.22
C ASP A 107 9.69 12.93 4.63
N VAL A 108 9.05 11.82 4.94
CA VAL A 108 8.50 11.52 6.27
C VAL A 108 9.39 10.57 7.08
N GLN A 109 10.59 10.26 6.56
CA GLN A 109 11.51 9.35 7.25
C GLN A 109 12.20 10.07 8.40
N ALA A 110 12.22 9.44 9.59
CA ALA A 110 13.07 9.86 10.68
C ALA A 110 14.54 9.63 10.32
N GLY A 111 15.42 10.50 10.76
CA GLY A 111 16.86 10.28 10.70
C GLY A 111 17.28 9.07 11.56
N LEU A 112 18.57 8.75 11.53
CA LEU A 112 19.11 7.74 12.46
C LEU A 112 19.07 8.29 13.88
N TRP A 113 18.67 7.44 14.81
CA TRP A 113 18.68 7.73 16.23
C TRP A 113 20.08 7.57 16.84
N ASP A 114 20.38 8.37 17.81
CA ASP A 114 21.58 8.23 18.61
C ASP A 114 21.46 7.13 19.69
N ARG A 115 22.57 6.84 20.35
CA ARG A 115 22.66 5.81 21.39
C ARG A 115 21.65 6.01 22.52
N THR A 116 21.29 7.26 22.84
CA THR A 116 20.38 7.59 23.95
C THR A 116 18.93 7.26 23.62
N GLN A 117 18.58 7.24 22.34
CA GLN A 117 17.24 7.00 21.82
C GLN A 117 16.98 5.52 21.50
N LEU A 118 18.04 4.72 21.25
CA LEU A 118 17.98 3.30 20.90
C LEU A 118 17.78 2.42 22.15
N LYS A 119 16.67 2.61 22.87
CA LYS A 119 16.40 1.95 24.14
C LYS A 119 15.36 0.83 24.09
N ASP A 120 14.64 0.70 22.99
CA ASP A 120 13.61 -0.31 22.81
C ASP A 120 13.75 -1.07 21.47
N ALA A 121 13.21 -2.30 21.45
CA ALA A 121 13.34 -3.20 20.30
C ALA A 121 12.71 -2.62 19.02
N THR A 122 11.63 -1.85 19.14
CA THR A 122 10.98 -1.24 17.96
C THR A 122 11.89 -0.21 17.31
N LYS A 123 12.53 0.67 18.11
CA LYS A 123 13.48 1.66 17.59
C LYS A 123 14.72 1.01 16.99
N ILE A 124 15.24 -0.04 17.62
CA ILE A 124 16.38 -0.79 17.08
C ILE A 124 16.02 -1.41 15.74
N LEU A 125 14.85 -2.03 15.63
CA LEU A 125 14.37 -2.62 14.38
C LEU A 125 14.21 -1.55 13.27
N VAL A 126 13.55 -0.44 13.57
CA VAL A 126 13.41 0.70 12.63
C VAL A 126 14.78 1.24 12.23
N GLN A 127 15.72 1.38 13.16
CA GLN A 127 17.08 1.81 12.86
C GLN A 127 17.75 0.87 11.85
N ILE A 128 17.68 -0.44 12.09
CA ILE A 128 18.29 -1.45 11.21
C ILE A 128 17.66 -1.39 9.80
N THR A 129 16.34 -1.30 9.71
CA THR A 129 15.65 -1.19 8.41
C THR A 129 15.99 0.10 7.68
N ASN A 130 16.28 1.19 8.38
CA ASN A 130 16.60 2.48 7.79
C ASN A 130 18.06 2.64 7.35
N LEU A 131 19.00 1.81 7.85
CA LEU A 131 20.42 1.99 7.58
C LEU A 131 20.76 2.00 6.07
N GLN A 132 20.16 1.11 5.28
CA GLN A 132 20.39 1.06 3.83
C GLN A 132 19.66 2.17 3.08
N SER A 133 18.42 2.45 3.45
CA SER A 133 17.56 3.40 2.73
C SER A 133 18.00 4.86 2.92
N ILE A 134 18.60 5.20 4.06
CA ILE A 134 19.03 6.58 4.35
C ILE A 134 20.15 7.07 3.40
N GLU A 135 21.15 6.25 3.10
CA GLU A 135 22.23 6.66 2.19
C GLU A 135 21.70 6.89 0.75
N ARG A 136 20.82 6.00 0.27
CA ARG A 136 20.15 6.17 -1.03
C ARG A 136 19.27 7.42 -1.03
N MET A 137 18.56 7.66 0.04
CA MET A 137 17.69 8.82 0.21
C MET A 137 18.47 10.14 0.17
N LYS A 138 19.61 10.26 0.85
CA LYS A 138 20.47 11.45 0.81
C LYS A 138 20.85 11.83 -0.62
N LYS A 139 21.20 10.83 -1.44
CA LYS A 139 21.48 11.03 -2.87
C LYS A 139 20.22 11.48 -3.62
N ASN A 140 19.08 10.88 -3.34
CA ASN A 140 17.84 11.17 -4.03
C ASN A 140 17.28 12.56 -3.69
N ILE A 141 17.49 13.06 -2.47
CA ILE A 141 17.10 14.42 -2.07
C ILE A 141 17.72 15.45 -3.00
N THR A 142 18.98 15.30 -3.40
CA THR A 142 19.67 16.25 -4.30
C THR A 142 19.09 16.28 -5.71
N ASN A 143 18.37 15.22 -6.11
CA ASN A 143 17.71 15.09 -7.41
C ASN A 143 16.20 15.41 -7.35
N THR A 144 15.73 15.98 -6.24
CA THR A 144 14.33 16.38 -6.03
C THR A 144 14.16 17.86 -6.31
N ASP A 145 13.21 18.22 -7.17
CA ASP A 145 12.99 19.63 -7.57
C ASP A 145 12.34 20.45 -6.45
N VAL A 146 11.38 19.86 -5.75
CA VAL A 146 10.77 20.43 -4.54
C VAL A 146 10.83 19.42 -3.41
N TYR A 147 11.67 19.66 -2.44
CA TYR A 147 11.81 18.82 -1.25
C TYR A 147 10.98 19.37 -0.10
N ILE A 148 10.13 18.51 0.48
CA ILE A 148 9.26 18.84 1.61
C ILE A 148 9.61 17.91 2.77
N LYS A 149 9.97 18.49 3.91
CA LYS A 149 10.33 17.75 5.14
C LYS A 149 9.41 18.16 6.28
N PRO A 150 8.30 17.42 6.51
CA PRO A 150 7.48 17.63 7.71
C PRO A 150 8.26 17.31 8.99
N ASP A 151 8.03 18.08 10.04
CA ASP A 151 8.58 17.77 11.36
C ASP A 151 7.73 16.70 12.06
N VAL A 152 8.07 15.47 11.75
CA VAL A 152 7.43 14.26 12.31
C VAL A 152 8.35 13.49 13.27
N SER A 153 9.44 14.12 13.74
CA SER A 153 10.47 13.47 14.56
C SER A 153 9.97 12.93 15.90
N GLN A 154 8.88 13.49 16.44
CA GLN A 154 8.25 13.05 17.69
C GLN A 154 7.33 11.84 17.51
N TYR A 155 7.02 11.45 16.27
CA TYR A 155 6.15 10.30 15.98
C TYR A 155 6.97 9.08 15.54
N ASN A 156 6.36 7.91 15.62
CA ASN A 156 6.96 6.65 15.20
C ASN A 156 5.95 5.79 14.40
N VAL A 157 6.39 4.63 13.91
CA VAL A 157 5.61 3.74 13.04
C VAL A 157 4.33 3.18 13.67
N ILE A 158 4.12 3.34 14.97
CA ILE A 158 2.91 2.92 15.69
C ILE A 158 2.07 4.08 16.23
N SER A 159 2.39 5.32 15.88
CA SER A 159 1.65 6.52 16.33
C SER A 159 0.33 6.71 15.56
N PHE A 160 -0.48 5.64 15.43
CA PHE A 160 -1.73 5.66 14.65
C PHE A 160 -2.80 6.59 15.23
N ASP A 161 -2.77 6.83 16.54
CA ASP A 161 -3.67 7.75 17.25
C ASP A 161 -3.35 9.23 16.99
N LYS A 162 -2.17 9.53 16.41
CA LYS A 162 -1.66 10.87 16.13
C LYS A 162 -1.85 11.32 14.67
N GLY A 163 -2.65 10.61 13.90
CA GLY A 163 -2.83 10.88 12.46
C GLY A 163 -3.21 12.33 12.15
N GLY A 164 -4.10 12.96 12.93
CA GLY A 164 -4.48 14.36 12.73
C GLY A 164 -3.30 15.34 12.93
N GLU A 165 -2.51 15.14 13.97
CA GLU A 165 -1.32 15.95 14.26
C GLU A 165 -0.28 15.81 13.13
N ILE A 166 -0.05 14.58 12.65
CA ILE A 166 0.89 14.28 11.56
C ILE A 166 0.45 14.95 10.25
N ILE A 167 -0.85 14.93 9.93
CA ILE A 167 -1.41 15.62 8.75
C ILE A 167 -1.13 17.11 8.83
N THR A 168 -1.39 17.75 9.99
CA THR A 168 -1.12 19.18 10.19
C THR A 168 0.36 19.51 9.96
N LYS A 169 1.29 18.66 10.43
CA LYS A 169 2.73 18.85 10.16
C LYS A 169 3.07 18.75 8.67
N GLY A 170 2.39 17.87 7.95
CA GLY A 170 2.50 17.76 6.49
C GLY A 170 2.02 19.03 5.78
N GLU A 171 0.87 19.57 6.18
CA GLU A 171 0.31 20.81 5.64
C GLU A 171 1.23 22.00 5.90
N GLU A 172 1.69 22.20 7.14
CA GLU A 172 2.64 23.26 7.50
C GLU A 172 3.89 23.23 6.59
N ALA A 173 4.50 22.06 6.42
CA ALA A 173 5.68 21.89 5.58
C ALA A 173 5.41 22.15 4.09
N ALA A 174 4.25 21.74 3.57
CA ALA A 174 3.84 21.99 2.20
C ALA A 174 3.56 23.47 1.94
N PHE A 175 2.91 24.17 2.86
CA PHE A 175 2.65 25.60 2.76
C PHE A 175 3.95 26.43 2.79
N ALA A 176 4.97 26.00 3.51
CA ALA A 176 6.28 26.68 3.53
C ALA A 176 6.96 26.75 2.14
N VAL A 177 6.63 25.81 1.23
CA VAL A 177 7.17 25.78 -0.15
C VAL A 177 6.09 26.04 -1.22
N PHE A 178 4.90 26.48 -0.81
CA PHE A 178 3.74 26.60 -1.68
C PHE A 178 3.98 27.51 -2.91
N GLU A 179 4.62 28.65 -2.73
CA GLU A 179 4.93 29.58 -3.84
C GLU A 179 5.86 28.92 -4.88
N LYS A 180 6.79 28.07 -4.44
CA LYS A 180 7.62 27.29 -5.36
C LYS A 180 6.79 26.30 -6.17
N ILE A 181 5.87 25.57 -5.50
CA ILE A 181 4.98 24.59 -6.15
C ILE A 181 4.05 25.28 -7.13
N LYS A 182 3.43 26.40 -6.75
CA LYS A 182 2.51 27.17 -7.56
C LYS A 182 3.13 27.63 -8.89
N ASN A 183 4.40 28.02 -8.86
CA ASN A 183 5.13 28.49 -10.03
C ASN A 183 5.60 27.35 -10.97
N LEU A 184 5.39 26.09 -10.60
CA LEU A 184 5.67 24.93 -11.48
C LEU A 184 4.50 24.60 -12.41
N GLY A 185 3.31 25.14 -12.16
CA GLY A 185 2.12 24.92 -12.96
C GLY A 185 2.23 25.61 -14.32
N ASP A 186 1.79 24.90 -15.37
CA ASP A 186 1.58 25.49 -16.70
C ASP A 186 0.08 25.75 -16.88
N ASP A 187 -0.32 27.01 -16.75
CA ASP A 187 -1.71 27.44 -16.90
C ASP A 187 -2.22 27.28 -18.35
N SER A 188 -1.31 27.10 -19.32
CA SER A 188 -1.67 26.93 -20.74
C SER A 188 -2.27 25.55 -21.05
N ASN A 189 -2.01 24.56 -20.18
CA ASN A 189 -2.51 23.20 -20.33
C ASN A 189 -3.18 22.69 -19.05
N PRO A 190 -4.39 23.16 -18.71
CA PRO A 190 -5.06 22.80 -17.47
C PRO A 190 -5.30 21.28 -17.41
N TYR A 191 -4.81 20.64 -16.36
CA TYR A 191 -5.05 19.22 -16.09
C TYR A 191 -6.55 18.93 -16.03
N LYS A 192 -7.03 18.18 -17.00
CA LYS A 192 -8.42 17.67 -16.97
C LYS A 192 -8.49 16.51 -15.99
N LYS A 193 -9.05 16.75 -14.81
CA LYS A 193 -9.33 15.65 -13.87
C LYS A 193 -10.10 14.53 -14.59
N PRO A 194 -9.56 13.31 -14.61
CA PRO A 194 -10.28 12.19 -15.21
C PRO A 194 -11.62 12.01 -14.48
N LYS A 195 -12.69 11.82 -15.26
CA LYS A 195 -14.01 11.53 -14.71
C LYS A 195 -13.97 10.13 -14.08
N LEU A 196 -13.85 10.05 -12.77
CA LEU A 196 -14.02 8.79 -12.06
C LEU A 196 -15.45 8.29 -12.27
N MET A 197 -15.61 7.15 -12.91
CA MET A 197 -16.91 6.48 -12.92
C MET A 197 -17.25 6.06 -11.50
N LEU A 198 -18.34 6.61 -10.96
CA LEU A 198 -18.90 6.12 -9.70
C LEU A 198 -19.43 4.70 -9.96
N ILE A 199 -18.69 3.71 -9.53
CA ILE A 199 -19.13 2.32 -9.62
C ILE A 199 -20.15 2.09 -8.50
N SER A 200 -21.28 1.49 -8.86
CA SER A 200 -22.31 1.04 -7.91
C SER A 200 -21.69 0.23 -6.78
N ASP A 201 -22.20 0.36 -5.57
CA ASP A 201 -21.83 -0.49 -4.44
C ASP A 201 -22.31 -1.94 -4.62
N SER A 202 -23.10 -2.20 -5.65
CA SER A 202 -23.58 -3.53 -6.02
C SER A 202 -22.57 -4.27 -6.88
N LEU A 203 -22.24 -5.50 -6.48
CA LEU A 203 -21.35 -6.43 -7.17
C LEU A 203 -22.17 -7.60 -7.70
N LYS A 204 -22.15 -7.81 -9.01
CA LYS A 204 -22.74 -9.00 -9.63
C LYS A 204 -21.70 -10.12 -9.69
N ILE A 205 -21.75 -11.04 -8.74
CA ILE A 205 -20.80 -12.14 -8.66
C ILE A 205 -21.23 -13.26 -9.63
N LYS A 206 -20.50 -13.45 -10.72
CA LYS A 206 -20.76 -14.51 -11.71
C LYS A 206 -20.20 -15.87 -11.27
N ALA A 207 -18.99 -15.87 -10.73
CA ALA A 207 -18.30 -17.06 -10.25
C ALA A 207 -17.40 -16.70 -9.07
N ILE A 208 -17.07 -17.69 -8.26
CA ILE A 208 -16.10 -17.62 -7.18
C ILE A 208 -15.03 -18.67 -7.49
N ASN A 209 -13.82 -18.22 -7.71
CA ASN A 209 -12.66 -19.09 -7.90
C ASN A 209 -11.79 -19.04 -6.65
N THR A 210 -11.19 -20.15 -6.29
CA THR A 210 -10.18 -20.24 -5.22
C THR A 210 -8.91 -20.81 -5.83
N ASN A 211 -7.75 -20.43 -5.29
CA ASN A 211 -6.53 -21.19 -5.52
C ASN A 211 -6.69 -22.63 -5.01
N LYS A 212 -5.71 -23.47 -5.26
CA LYS A 212 -5.70 -24.84 -4.73
C LYS A 212 -5.73 -24.79 -3.20
N LEU A 213 -6.70 -25.47 -2.62
CA LEU A 213 -6.87 -25.64 -1.18
C LEU A 213 -6.42 -27.04 -0.80
N GLU A 214 -5.60 -27.18 0.23
CA GLU A 214 -5.10 -28.49 0.67
C GLU A 214 -6.10 -29.20 1.58
N ASP A 215 -6.61 -28.51 2.61
CA ASP A 215 -7.42 -29.10 3.67
C ASP A 215 -8.92 -28.70 3.60
N TYR A 216 -9.30 -27.82 2.69
CA TYR A 216 -10.66 -27.27 2.64
C TYR A 216 -11.26 -27.35 1.25
N THR A 217 -12.58 -27.61 1.19
CA THR A 217 -13.30 -27.63 -0.08
C THR A 217 -13.79 -26.25 -0.49
N LYS A 218 -14.09 -26.10 -1.77
CA LYS A 218 -14.73 -24.89 -2.30
C LYS A 218 -16.08 -24.61 -1.65
N GLU A 219 -16.82 -25.66 -1.31
CA GLU A 219 -18.11 -25.60 -0.62
C GLU A 219 -17.97 -25.01 0.78
N TYR A 220 -16.89 -25.36 1.50
CA TYR A 220 -16.57 -24.76 2.79
C TYR A 220 -16.40 -23.25 2.67
N ILE A 221 -15.59 -22.80 1.68
CA ILE A 221 -15.38 -21.37 1.42
C ILE A 221 -16.70 -20.67 1.10
N ASN A 222 -17.49 -21.23 0.18
CA ASN A 222 -18.77 -20.66 -0.22
C ASN A 222 -19.76 -20.57 0.97
N GLY A 223 -19.76 -21.56 1.86
CA GLY A 223 -20.54 -21.54 3.09
C GLY A 223 -20.17 -20.41 4.04
N LYS A 224 -18.86 -20.11 4.17
CA LYS A 224 -18.37 -19.01 5.01
C LYS A 224 -18.63 -17.64 4.40
N LEU A 225 -18.54 -17.51 3.07
CA LEU A 225 -18.86 -16.28 2.35
C LEU A 225 -20.31 -15.82 2.51
N ARG A 226 -21.24 -16.75 2.74
CA ARG A 226 -22.70 -16.52 2.90
C ARG A 226 -23.36 -15.83 1.70
N PHE A 227 -22.76 -15.91 0.52
CA PHE A 227 -23.36 -15.56 -0.76
C PHE A 227 -22.94 -16.59 -1.82
N LYS A 228 -23.69 -16.66 -2.91
CA LYS A 228 -23.51 -17.67 -3.96
C LYS A 228 -23.15 -17.00 -5.29
N PRO A 229 -22.50 -17.72 -6.20
CA PRO A 229 -22.39 -17.29 -7.59
C PRO A 229 -23.76 -16.94 -8.19
N LYS A 230 -23.79 -16.04 -9.16
CA LYS A 230 -24.96 -15.50 -9.86
C LYS A 230 -25.90 -14.67 -8.97
N THR A 231 -25.37 -14.08 -7.88
CA THR A 231 -26.11 -13.14 -7.03
C THR A 231 -25.54 -11.74 -7.10
N ASN A 232 -26.38 -10.75 -6.81
CA ASN A 232 -25.95 -9.38 -6.56
C ASN A 232 -25.71 -9.22 -5.05
N ILE A 233 -24.59 -8.67 -4.68
CA ILE A 233 -24.22 -8.40 -3.29
C ILE A 233 -23.70 -6.96 -3.18
N THR A 234 -23.73 -6.41 -1.99
CA THR A 234 -23.04 -5.16 -1.68
C THR A 234 -21.57 -5.44 -1.33
N TYR A 235 -20.74 -4.40 -1.40
CA TYR A 235 -19.35 -4.50 -0.91
C TYR A 235 -19.30 -4.87 0.57
N GLU A 236 -20.27 -4.40 1.36
CA GLU A 236 -20.40 -4.77 2.77
C GLU A 236 -20.63 -6.28 2.96
N ASN A 237 -21.52 -6.89 2.13
CA ASN A 237 -21.74 -8.33 2.16
C ASN A 237 -20.48 -9.11 1.80
N LEU A 238 -19.71 -8.64 0.80
CA LEU A 238 -18.42 -9.23 0.47
C LEU A 238 -17.47 -9.20 1.67
N LEU A 239 -17.28 -8.01 2.29
CA LEU A 239 -16.39 -7.86 3.43
C LEU A 239 -16.81 -8.72 4.62
N LYS A 240 -18.12 -8.81 4.91
CA LYS A 240 -18.65 -9.73 5.94
C LYS A 240 -18.28 -11.18 5.64
N GLY A 241 -18.43 -11.61 4.38
CA GLY A 241 -18.06 -12.97 3.95
C GLY A 241 -16.56 -13.25 4.12
N ILE A 242 -15.72 -12.34 3.70
CA ILE A 242 -14.26 -12.44 3.87
C ILE A 242 -13.88 -12.47 5.36
N ASN A 243 -14.49 -11.64 6.18
CA ASN A 243 -14.25 -11.63 7.63
C ASN A 243 -14.69 -12.94 8.30
N ASN A 244 -15.78 -13.59 7.82
CA ASN A 244 -16.19 -14.90 8.31
C ASN A 244 -15.14 -15.97 8.02
N ILE A 245 -14.49 -15.93 6.84
CA ILE A 245 -13.38 -16.84 6.53
C ILE A 245 -12.18 -16.54 7.44
N ASN A 246 -11.82 -15.27 7.58
CA ASN A 246 -10.68 -14.85 8.42
C ASN A 246 -10.88 -15.24 9.90
N ALA A 247 -12.10 -15.15 10.40
CA ALA A 247 -12.43 -15.50 11.78
C ALA A 247 -12.24 -17.00 12.10
N THR A 248 -12.20 -17.87 11.08
CA THR A 248 -11.92 -19.30 11.28
C THR A 248 -10.47 -19.57 11.68
N LYS A 249 -9.56 -18.65 11.37
CA LYS A 249 -8.10 -18.78 11.54
C LYS A 249 -7.47 -19.98 10.82
N ASN A 250 -8.19 -20.57 9.87
CA ASN A 250 -7.77 -21.75 9.13
C ASN A 250 -6.83 -21.42 7.96
N PHE A 251 -6.63 -20.16 7.63
CA PHE A 251 -5.81 -19.71 6.52
C PHE A 251 -4.70 -18.79 7.02
N SER A 252 -3.51 -18.99 6.50
CA SER A 252 -2.33 -18.14 6.80
C SER A 252 -2.54 -16.73 6.27
N ALA A 253 -3.02 -16.61 5.02
CA ALA A 253 -3.35 -15.35 4.38
C ALA A 253 -4.64 -15.47 3.57
N ILE A 254 -5.36 -14.36 3.42
CA ILE A 254 -6.56 -14.24 2.58
C ILE A 254 -6.42 -12.97 1.76
N SER A 255 -6.53 -13.12 0.45
CA SER A 255 -6.67 -12.00 -0.48
C SER A 255 -7.77 -12.30 -1.49
N TYR A 256 -8.27 -11.28 -2.15
CA TYR A 256 -9.24 -11.45 -3.23
C TYR A 256 -9.01 -10.41 -4.31
N SER A 257 -9.40 -10.75 -5.52
CA SER A 257 -9.37 -9.85 -6.67
C SER A 257 -10.64 -10.02 -7.49
N PHE A 258 -10.88 -9.06 -8.38
CA PHE A 258 -11.99 -9.11 -9.32
C PHE A 258 -11.45 -9.30 -10.74
N GLU A 259 -12.08 -10.22 -11.47
CA GLU A 259 -11.84 -10.43 -12.89
C GLU A 259 -13.13 -10.11 -13.65
N ALA A 260 -13.08 -9.17 -14.58
CA ALA A 260 -14.22 -8.88 -15.43
C ALA A 260 -14.47 -10.03 -16.42
N LYS A 261 -15.70 -10.50 -16.51
CA LYS A 261 -16.12 -11.49 -17.53
C LYS A 261 -17.03 -10.82 -18.56
N GLY A 262 -16.41 -10.23 -19.59
CA GLY A 262 -17.12 -9.66 -20.73
C GLY A 262 -17.06 -8.13 -20.78
N LYS A 263 -17.39 -7.56 -21.97
CA LYS A 263 -17.51 -6.11 -22.16
C LYS A 263 -18.76 -5.62 -21.41
N GLY A 264 -18.56 -4.83 -20.34
CA GLY A 264 -19.64 -4.20 -19.58
C GLY A 264 -19.95 -4.79 -18.21
N ASP A 265 -19.06 -5.59 -17.64
CA ASP A 265 -19.18 -6.11 -16.26
C ASP A 265 -18.19 -5.44 -15.28
#